data_62b5734aed5d7b729488351f179401c2
#
_entry.id   62b5734aed5d7b729488351f179401c2
#
_cell.length_a   1.000
_cell.length_b   1.000
_cell.length_c   1.000
_cell.angle_alpha   90.00
_cell.angle_beta   90.00
_cell.angle_gamma   90.00
#
_symmetry.space_group_name_H-M   'P 1'
#
loop_
_entity.id
_entity.type
_entity.pdbx_description
1 polymer ?
#
loop_
_entity_poly.entity_id
_entity_poly.type
_entity_poly.pdbx_seq_one_letter_code
_entity_poly.pdbx_strand_id
1 'polypeptide(L)'
;MCSCVLRCGRDTLPQGELSQANLLHKSSETMLNVHTEQEKSVYLRGFTGGKYENGTWKPLPDAAYGGENIGMLDWLQTQGLDPFTQSAAYYRLTGDAPEVNTVEVSVQNASRDAVYAPASMEKVTDGDVYERRDALLKGRGLFGIRNYTVTEVSGTRPSELMVAESWVSSPQTEEQTAYAEAESVYRSFVYDAYTAADEKLLPVLNRLFWQDYDDENDGVYSALSRIREVLKAQVRCSETAEAAPDSADPIAYFLTDSRKGNAVLYVSATVQALRAHGIPARYAEGYYLPIAKTQSSADGTAALTGQDAHAWAEVYFDGIGWLPVDATPGYYFDAVALQQMVSLPDTVRKTAAIDEDRSGADQVVEPSGTGGSEQSKPLTVVKNVAAVGFGIVGTVILLFTLLLCAMELTRAFQLWNAERRRRRMSIEERVRQSQKLMFKLISLWGIDAALGWETSATDKALADTLPSVKPGEYERVNGLLEKTIYGGIALEPFEERALDLFVQRLGGRNVKKSWKMRLKLRYACLLAAK
;
A
#
# COMPACT_ATOMS: atom_id res chain seq x y z
N MET A 1 -6.36 11.12 15.41
CA MET A 1 -5.31 10.49 16.25
C MET A 1 -5.81 9.27 17.05
N CYS A 2 -6.97 9.30 17.71
CA CYS A 2 -7.43 8.16 18.52
C CYS A 2 -7.65 6.84 17.76
N SER A 3 -8.12 6.88 16.51
CA SER A 3 -8.36 5.67 15.69
C SER A 3 -7.06 4.97 15.26
N CYS A 4 -5.98 5.72 15.08
CA CYS A 4 -4.68 5.14 14.72
C CYS A 4 -4.08 4.32 15.87
N VAL A 5 -4.17 4.84 17.09
CA VAL A 5 -3.62 4.17 18.29
C VAL A 5 -4.32 2.84 18.60
N LEU A 6 -5.62 2.73 18.29
CA LEU A 6 -6.40 1.50 18.54
C LEU A 6 -6.19 0.41 17.48
N ARG A 7 -5.70 0.78 16.28
CA ARG A 7 -5.48 -0.13 15.16
C ARG A 7 -4.01 -0.51 14.97
N CYS A 8 -3.10 0.39 15.32
CA CYS A 8 -1.67 0.11 15.28
C CYS A 8 -1.35 -0.91 16.36
N GLY A 9 -1.09 -2.14 15.97
CA GLY A 9 -0.51 -3.15 16.83
C GLY A 9 0.92 -2.76 17.25
N ARG A 10 1.66 -3.69 17.77
CA ARG A 10 3.11 -3.58 18.01
C ARG A 10 3.90 -3.99 16.77
N ASP A 11 3.42 -3.58 15.61
CA ASP A 11 4.00 -3.94 14.33
C ASP A 11 5.44 -3.43 14.25
N THR A 12 6.35 -4.32 13.87
CA THR A 12 7.78 -4.03 13.72
C THR A 12 8.16 -3.75 12.27
N LEU A 13 7.17 -3.62 11.37
CA LEU A 13 7.43 -3.28 9.99
C LEU A 13 7.89 -1.83 9.88
N PRO A 14 8.95 -1.53 9.10
CA PRO A 14 9.46 -0.17 8.89
C PRO A 14 8.47 0.79 8.23
N GLN A 15 7.39 0.31 7.61
CA GLN A 15 6.40 1.10 6.88
C GLN A 15 7.05 1.98 5.79
N GLY A 16 8.07 1.44 5.13
CA GLY A 16 8.83 2.10 4.08
C GLY A 16 9.95 3.03 4.56
N GLU A 17 10.13 3.25 5.86
CA GLU A 17 11.20 4.08 6.40
C GLU A 17 12.52 3.30 6.50
N LEU A 18 13.50 3.57 5.60
CA LEU A 18 14.76 2.84 5.58
C LEU A 18 15.62 3.07 6.82
N SER A 19 15.46 4.19 7.51
CA SER A 19 16.10 4.45 8.81
C SER A 19 15.65 3.45 9.89
N GLN A 20 14.51 2.83 9.71
CA GLN A 20 13.92 1.83 10.60
C GLN A 20 14.10 0.39 10.09
N ALA A 21 14.94 0.16 9.09
CA ALA A 21 15.18 -1.16 8.51
C ALA A 21 15.54 -2.23 9.57
N ASN A 22 16.20 -1.84 10.65
CA ASN A 22 16.56 -2.72 11.76
C ASN A 22 15.40 -3.08 12.71
N LEU A 23 14.16 -2.62 12.44
CA LEU A 23 12.98 -3.10 13.17
C LEU A 23 12.52 -4.48 12.70
N LEU A 24 12.83 -4.87 11.46
CA LEU A 24 12.62 -6.24 11.01
C LEU A 24 13.32 -7.22 11.96
N HIS A 25 12.69 -8.35 12.21
CA HIS A 25 13.21 -9.47 13.02
C HIS A 25 13.47 -9.16 14.51
N LYS A 26 13.05 -8.02 15.04
CA LYS A 26 13.28 -7.67 16.47
C LYS A 26 12.28 -8.31 17.44
N SER A 27 11.13 -8.75 16.99
CA SER A 27 10.11 -9.27 17.89
C SER A 27 9.92 -10.77 17.74
N SER A 28 9.88 -11.48 18.87
CA SER A 28 9.47 -12.88 18.93
C SER A 28 7.96 -13.05 19.22
N GLU A 29 7.22 -11.93 19.38
CA GLU A 29 5.78 -11.97 19.59
C GLU A 29 5.08 -12.46 18.32
N THR A 30 4.01 -13.26 18.48
CA THR A 30 3.15 -13.68 17.36
C THR A 30 2.42 -12.45 16.80
N MET A 31 2.65 -12.16 15.54
CA MET A 31 2.04 -11.06 14.80
C MET A 31 0.76 -11.49 14.11
N LEU A 32 0.81 -12.62 13.40
CA LEU A 32 -0.31 -13.23 12.70
C LEU A 32 -0.39 -14.72 13.03
N ASN A 33 -1.60 -15.26 13.12
CA ASN A 33 -1.83 -16.68 12.94
C ASN A 33 -2.43 -16.88 11.56
N VAL A 34 -1.84 -17.75 10.76
CA VAL A 34 -2.22 -18.00 9.38
C VAL A 34 -2.48 -19.49 9.18
N HIS A 35 -3.67 -19.82 8.70
CA HIS A 35 -4.00 -21.17 8.26
C HIS A 35 -4.09 -21.19 6.74
N THR A 36 -3.52 -22.21 6.10
CA THR A 36 -3.59 -22.40 4.65
C THR A 36 -3.86 -23.87 4.32
N GLU A 37 -4.73 -24.08 3.34
CA GLU A 37 -5.07 -25.43 2.87
C GLU A 37 -3.95 -26.06 2.05
N GLN A 38 -3.11 -25.24 1.42
CA GLN A 38 -2.00 -25.71 0.60
C GLN A 38 -0.66 -25.52 1.32
N GLU A 39 0.20 -26.52 1.22
CA GLU A 39 1.57 -26.47 1.71
C GLU A 39 2.44 -25.69 0.73
N LYS A 40 2.40 -24.36 0.81
CA LYS A 40 3.24 -23.46 0.01
C LYS A 40 3.69 -22.26 0.82
N SER A 41 4.74 -21.60 0.35
CA SER A 41 5.15 -20.30 0.89
C SER A 41 4.23 -19.19 0.39
N VAL A 42 3.95 -18.20 1.26
CA VAL A 42 3.03 -17.09 0.94
C VAL A 42 3.61 -15.77 1.42
N TYR A 43 3.66 -14.78 0.52
CA TYR A 43 3.96 -13.40 0.84
C TYR A 43 2.67 -12.65 1.21
N LEU A 44 2.52 -12.29 2.47
CA LEU A 44 1.34 -11.59 3.00
C LEU A 44 1.63 -10.09 3.08
N ARG A 45 1.30 -9.36 2.02
CA ARG A 45 1.56 -7.92 1.88
C ARG A 45 0.67 -7.10 2.80
N GLY A 46 1.27 -6.24 3.63
CA GLY A 46 0.57 -5.29 4.51
C GLY A 46 0.83 -3.82 4.17
N PHE A 47 1.96 -3.53 3.48
CA PHE A 47 2.33 -2.17 3.07
C PHE A 47 2.89 -2.17 1.64
N THR A 48 2.66 -1.07 0.91
CA THR A 48 3.20 -0.86 -0.44
C THR A 48 3.72 0.57 -0.57
N GLY A 49 4.95 0.70 -1.03
CA GLY A 49 5.61 1.97 -1.36
C GLY A 49 5.70 2.17 -2.88
N GLY A 50 4.93 3.14 -3.40
CA GLY A 50 4.96 3.51 -4.82
C GLY A 50 5.95 4.63 -5.15
N LYS A 51 6.25 5.51 -4.20
CA LYS A 51 7.18 6.64 -4.38
C LYS A 51 8.28 6.61 -3.35
N TYR A 52 9.53 6.76 -3.81
CA TYR A 52 10.70 6.90 -2.93
C TYR A 52 11.09 8.37 -2.80
N GLU A 53 11.28 8.83 -1.59
CA GLU A 53 11.74 10.19 -1.28
C GLU A 53 12.55 10.21 0.01
N ASN A 54 13.80 10.69 -0.06
CA ASN A 54 14.66 10.93 1.10
C ASN A 54 14.72 9.75 2.08
N GLY A 55 15.06 8.57 1.59
CA GLY A 55 15.19 7.37 2.42
C GLY A 55 13.87 6.75 2.87
N THR A 56 12.74 7.11 2.25
CA THR A 56 11.42 6.61 2.65
C THR A 56 10.57 6.24 1.45
N TRP A 57 10.03 5.04 1.45
CA TRP A 57 8.99 4.60 0.54
C TRP A 57 7.62 5.07 1.03
N LYS A 58 6.86 5.69 0.16
CA LYS A 58 5.49 6.16 0.43
C LYS A 58 4.53 5.60 -0.60
N PRO A 59 3.25 5.40 -0.26
CA PRO A 59 2.23 5.16 -1.28
C PRO A 59 2.27 6.28 -2.34
N LEU A 60 1.87 5.98 -3.57
CA LEU A 60 1.74 7.01 -4.59
C LEU A 60 0.91 8.20 -4.08
N PRO A 61 1.32 9.44 -4.37
CA PRO A 61 0.58 10.62 -3.97
C PRO A 61 -0.78 10.67 -4.70
N ASP A 62 -1.78 11.28 -4.07
CA ASP A 62 -3.11 11.45 -4.69
C ASP A 62 -3.05 12.16 -6.06
N ALA A 63 -2.01 12.94 -6.32
CA ALA A 63 -1.78 13.58 -7.61
C ALA A 63 -1.57 12.60 -8.77
N ALA A 64 -1.02 11.41 -8.50
CA ALA A 64 -0.83 10.38 -9.54
C ALA A 64 -2.16 9.86 -10.09
N TYR A 65 -3.22 9.90 -9.29
CA TYR A 65 -4.58 9.50 -9.68
C TYR A 65 -5.44 10.70 -10.12
N GLY A 66 -4.80 11.83 -10.39
CA GLY A 66 -5.43 13.07 -10.86
C GLY A 66 -5.26 13.26 -12.37
N GLY A 67 -5.76 14.37 -12.91
CA GLY A 67 -5.61 14.69 -14.34
C GLY A 67 -6.30 13.66 -15.22
N GLU A 68 -5.56 13.04 -16.12
CA GLU A 68 -6.05 12.01 -17.04
C GLU A 68 -6.45 10.70 -16.34
N ASN A 69 -5.92 10.47 -15.13
CA ASN A 69 -6.19 9.25 -14.35
C ASN A 69 -7.40 9.39 -13.40
N ILE A 70 -8.18 10.49 -13.49
CA ILE A 70 -9.36 10.68 -12.65
C ILE A 70 -10.41 9.63 -13.00
N GLY A 71 -10.84 8.86 -11.97
CA GLY A 71 -11.87 7.83 -12.14
C GLY A 71 -11.40 6.56 -12.83
N MET A 72 -10.10 6.46 -13.20
CA MET A 72 -9.56 5.26 -13.85
C MET A 72 -9.83 4.00 -13.04
N LEU A 73 -9.52 3.98 -11.74
CA LEU A 73 -9.72 2.79 -10.92
C LEU A 73 -11.19 2.37 -10.82
N ASP A 74 -12.12 3.33 -10.71
CA ASP A 74 -13.54 3.04 -10.69
C ASP A 74 -14.02 2.50 -12.06
N TRP A 75 -13.48 3.03 -13.17
CA TRP A 75 -13.76 2.54 -14.50
C TRP A 75 -13.25 1.11 -14.69
N LEU A 76 -12.00 0.81 -14.26
CA LEU A 76 -11.45 -0.53 -14.30
C LEU A 76 -12.35 -1.55 -13.60
N GLN A 77 -12.85 -1.21 -12.41
CA GLN A 77 -13.80 -2.07 -11.68
C GLN A 77 -15.10 -2.31 -12.49
N THR A 78 -15.60 -1.31 -13.22
CA THR A 78 -16.79 -1.51 -14.09
C THR A 78 -16.51 -2.45 -15.26
N GLN A 79 -15.25 -2.52 -15.71
CA GLN A 79 -14.79 -3.46 -16.74
C GLN A 79 -14.40 -4.83 -16.17
N GLY A 80 -14.56 -5.04 -14.86
CA GLY A 80 -14.22 -6.31 -14.19
C GLY A 80 -12.73 -6.48 -13.88
N LEU A 81 -11.91 -5.42 -14.02
CA LEU A 81 -10.51 -5.43 -13.63
C LEU A 81 -10.30 -4.66 -12.34
N ASP A 82 -9.75 -5.32 -11.34
CA ASP A 82 -9.30 -4.74 -10.08
C ASP A 82 -7.80 -5.01 -9.93
N PRO A 83 -6.96 -3.98 -9.72
CA PRO A 83 -5.52 -4.14 -9.54
C PRO A 83 -5.09 -5.10 -8.44
N PHE A 84 -5.93 -5.30 -7.42
CA PHE A 84 -5.64 -6.26 -6.33
C PHE A 84 -5.90 -7.70 -6.71
N THR A 85 -6.83 -7.93 -7.63
CA THR A 85 -7.27 -9.28 -8.05
C THR A 85 -6.89 -9.58 -9.49
N GLN A 86 -6.11 -8.72 -10.12
CA GLN A 86 -5.78 -8.82 -11.55
C GLN A 86 -5.13 -10.15 -11.92
N SER A 87 -4.16 -10.64 -11.16
CA SER A 87 -3.50 -11.91 -11.43
C SER A 87 -4.47 -13.09 -11.31
N ALA A 88 -5.37 -13.08 -10.32
CA ALA A 88 -6.40 -14.09 -10.19
C ALA A 88 -7.39 -14.07 -11.37
N ALA A 89 -7.78 -12.87 -11.82
CA ALA A 89 -8.63 -12.71 -13.01
C ALA A 89 -7.94 -13.25 -14.27
N TYR A 90 -6.65 -12.94 -14.45
CA TYR A 90 -5.87 -13.49 -15.55
C TYR A 90 -5.89 -15.03 -15.56
N TYR A 91 -5.57 -15.69 -14.45
CA TYR A 91 -5.57 -17.14 -14.35
C TYR A 91 -6.95 -17.77 -14.59
N ARG A 92 -8.02 -17.08 -14.23
CA ARG A 92 -9.39 -17.51 -14.53
C ARG A 92 -9.74 -17.41 -16.01
N LEU A 93 -9.19 -16.42 -16.71
CA LEU A 93 -9.49 -16.14 -18.12
C LEU A 93 -8.64 -16.97 -19.10
N THR A 94 -7.51 -17.51 -18.68
CA THR A 94 -6.63 -18.33 -19.55
C THR A 94 -7.21 -19.69 -19.87
N GLY A 95 -8.26 -20.15 -19.19
CA GLY A 95 -8.90 -21.44 -19.40
C GLY A 95 -8.12 -22.64 -18.83
N ASP A 96 -6.94 -22.43 -18.27
CA ASP A 96 -6.23 -23.44 -17.50
C ASP A 96 -6.90 -23.63 -16.12
N ALA A 97 -6.82 -24.84 -15.54
CA ALA A 97 -7.40 -25.09 -14.23
C ALA A 97 -6.56 -24.36 -13.16
N PRO A 98 -7.01 -23.22 -12.64
CA PRO A 98 -6.25 -22.48 -11.66
C PRO A 98 -6.22 -23.23 -10.32
N GLU A 99 -5.09 -23.13 -9.62
CA GLU A 99 -5.00 -23.56 -8.23
C GLU A 99 -5.71 -22.56 -7.33
N VAL A 100 -6.62 -23.03 -6.51
CA VAL A 100 -7.33 -22.23 -5.52
C VAL A 100 -6.84 -22.60 -4.14
N ASN A 101 -6.45 -21.61 -3.36
CA ASN A 101 -6.01 -21.77 -1.98
C ASN A 101 -6.82 -20.84 -1.07
N THR A 102 -7.11 -21.30 0.13
CA THR A 102 -7.76 -20.54 1.18
C THR A 102 -6.73 -20.18 2.25
N VAL A 103 -6.60 -18.90 2.54
CA VAL A 103 -5.68 -18.37 3.56
C VAL A 103 -6.50 -17.65 4.62
N GLU A 104 -6.60 -18.24 5.81
CA GLU A 104 -7.26 -17.61 6.96
C GLU A 104 -6.23 -16.84 7.79
N VAL A 105 -6.50 -15.58 8.05
CA VAL A 105 -5.60 -14.70 8.78
C VAL A 105 -6.25 -14.19 10.05
N SER A 106 -5.56 -14.39 11.17
CA SER A 106 -5.93 -13.83 12.48
C SER A 106 -4.84 -12.89 12.97
N VAL A 107 -5.13 -11.59 13.01
CA VAL A 107 -4.20 -10.54 13.43
C VAL A 107 -4.09 -10.50 14.94
N GLN A 108 -2.92 -10.81 15.48
CA GLN A 108 -2.63 -10.83 16.91
C GLN A 108 -2.04 -9.47 17.37
N ASN A 109 -0.76 -9.23 17.06
CA ASN A 109 -0.04 -8.01 17.44
C ASN A 109 0.35 -7.12 16.24
N ALA A 110 0.14 -7.58 15.00
CA ALA A 110 0.34 -6.77 13.81
C ALA A 110 -0.73 -5.65 13.68
N SER A 111 -0.54 -4.76 12.72
CA SER A 111 -1.47 -3.65 12.47
C SER A 111 -2.82 -4.17 11.95
N ARG A 112 -3.90 -3.80 12.62
CA ARG A 112 -5.28 -4.09 12.20
C ARG A 112 -5.81 -3.11 11.17
N ASP A 113 -5.05 -2.09 10.84
CA ASP A 113 -5.36 -1.17 9.74
C ASP A 113 -5.01 -1.79 8.38
N ALA A 114 -4.00 -2.65 8.33
CA ALA A 114 -3.60 -3.39 7.14
C ALA A 114 -4.37 -4.70 6.99
N VAL A 115 -4.62 -5.10 5.75
CA VAL A 115 -5.08 -6.44 5.37
C VAL A 115 -3.89 -7.15 4.74
N TYR A 116 -3.41 -8.18 5.41
CA TYR A 116 -2.27 -8.98 4.93
C TYR A 116 -2.78 -10.02 3.94
N ALA A 117 -2.45 -9.84 2.67
CA ALA A 117 -2.96 -10.69 1.59
C ALA A 117 -1.87 -10.99 0.54
N PRO A 118 -1.91 -12.17 -0.11
CA PRO A 118 -1.02 -12.48 -1.23
C PRO A 118 -1.34 -11.63 -2.46
N ALA A 119 -0.36 -11.46 -3.34
CA ALA A 119 -0.53 -10.73 -4.60
C ALA A 119 -1.54 -11.40 -5.55
N SER A 120 -1.69 -12.71 -5.45
CA SER A 120 -2.63 -13.54 -6.22
C SER A 120 -4.01 -13.67 -5.57
N MET A 121 -4.39 -12.76 -4.68
CA MET A 121 -5.71 -12.78 -4.06
C MET A 121 -6.84 -12.55 -5.08
N GLU A 122 -7.94 -13.24 -4.87
CA GLU A 122 -9.18 -13.05 -5.63
C GLU A 122 -10.22 -12.26 -4.84
N LYS A 123 -10.36 -12.58 -3.55
CA LYS A 123 -11.33 -11.90 -2.69
C LYS A 123 -10.96 -12.02 -1.22
N VAL A 124 -11.48 -11.09 -0.43
CA VAL A 124 -11.46 -11.16 1.05
C VAL A 124 -12.88 -11.40 1.53
N THR A 125 -13.05 -12.39 2.41
CA THR A 125 -14.32 -12.71 3.09
C THR A 125 -14.15 -12.59 4.60
N ASP A 126 -15.28 -12.57 5.32
CA ASP A 126 -15.33 -12.50 6.79
C ASP A 126 -14.67 -11.25 7.39
N GLY A 127 -14.41 -10.24 6.55
CA GLY A 127 -13.80 -8.98 6.95
C GLY A 127 -14.40 -7.78 6.21
N ASP A 128 -14.57 -6.65 6.90
CA ASP A 128 -14.96 -5.39 6.28
C ASP A 128 -13.71 -4.62 5.85
N VAL A 129 -13.42 -4.65 4.55
CA VAL A 129 -12.22 -4.08 3.94
C VAL A 129 -12.57 -2.98 2.95
N TYR A 130 -11.60 -2.14 2.63
CA TYR A 130 -11.67 -1.18 1.54
C TYR A 130 -10.31 -0.99 0.90
N GLU A 131 -10.32 -0.72 -0.38
CA GLU A 131 -9.13 -0.40 -1.14
C GLU A 131 -8.78 1.07 -0.99
N ARG A 132 -7.50 1.35 -0.83
CA ARG A 132 -6.96 2.68 -0.93
C ARG A 132 -6.05 2.75 -2.14
N ARG A 133 -6.63 3.21 -3.25
CA ARG A 133 -6.01 3.20 -4.57
C ARG A 133 -5.73 1.77 -5.03
N ASP A 134 -4.66 1.55 -5.79
CA ASP A 134 -4.21 0.26 -6.31
C ASP A 134 -3.15 -0.44 -5.43
N ALA A 135 -2.87 0.10 -4.25
CA ALA A 135 -1.69 -0.29 -3.50
C ALA A 135 -1.95 -0.80 -2.07
N LEU A 136 -3.01 -0.33 -1.40
CA LEU A 136 -3.26 -0.62 0.00
C LEU A 136 -4.67 -1.17 0.24
N LEU A 137 -4.73 -2.34 0.85
CA LEU A 137 -5.96 -2.92 1.37
C LEU A 137 -6.06 -2.62 2.87
N LYS A 138 -7.18 -2.05 3.32
CA LYS A 138 -7.36 -1.54 4.67
C LYS A 138 -8.59 -2.12 5.34
N GLY A 139 -8.47 -2.43 6.63
CA GLY A 139 -9.60 -2.82 7.46
C GLY A 139 -10.51 -1.63 7.79
N ARG A 140 -11.84 -1.82 7.72
CA ARG A 140 -12.83 -0.81 8.12
C ARG A 140 -13.12 -0.86 9.62
N GLY A 141 -13.86 0.14 10.08
CA GLY A 141 -14.33 0.25 11.47
C GLY A 141 -13.33 0.88 12.42
N LEU A 142 -13.72 1.02 13.69
CA LEU A 142 -12.91 1.71 14.71
C LEU A 142 -11.68 0.90 15.12
N PHE A 143 -11.81 -0.43 15.13
CA PHE A 143 -10.77 -1.35 15.59
C PHE A 143 -9.98 -2.03 14.47
N GLY A 144 -10.26 -1.67 13.19
CA GLY A 144 -9.69 -2.33 12.03
C GLY A 144 -10.17 -3.77 11.87
N ILE A 145 -9.41 -4.58 11.14
CA ILE A 145 -9.73 -5.97 10.85
C ILE A 145 -8.91 -6.91 11.76
N ARG A 146 -9.55 -7.99 12.23
CA ARG A 146 -8.88 -8.96 13.11
C ARG A 146 -8.80 -10.36 12.51
N ASN A 147 -9.92 -10.85 12.01
CA ASN A 147 -10.00 -12.17 11.38
C ASN A 147 -10.64 -11.98 10.01
N TYR A 148 -10.10 -12.67 9.04
CA TYR A 148 -10.62 -12.67 7.67
C TYR A 148 -10.02 -13.83 6.89
N THR A 149 -10.67 -14.16 5.79
CA THR A 149 -10.26 -15.21 4.87
C THR A 149 -9.94 -14.60 3.52
N VAL A 150 -8.83 -14.98 2.92
CA VAL A 150 -8.41 -14.60 1.57
C VAL A 150 -8.49 -15.83 0.69
N THR A 151 -9.22 -15.75 -0.41
CA THR A 151 -9.12 -16.72 -1.49
C THR A 151 -8.01 -16.26 -2.43
N GLU A 152 -7.07 -17.13 -2.68
CA GLU A 152 -5.94 -16.94 -3.58
C GLU A 152 -6.12 -17.83 -4.81
N VAL A 153 -5.83 -17.30 -5.99
CA VAL A 153 -5.88 -18.04 -7.26
C VAL A 153 -4.56 -17.84 -7.99
N SER A 154 -3.92 -18.95 -8.33
CA SER A 154 -2.66 -18.93 -9.05
C SER A 154 -2.67 -19.90 -10.22
N GLY A 155 -1.78 -19.70 -11.19
CA GLY A 155 -1.57 -20.62 -12.30
C GLY A 155 -0.63 -21.75 -11.94
N THR A 156 -0.72 -22.81 -12.74
CA THR A 156 0.09 -24.03 -12.55
C THR A 156 1.30 -24.10 -13.47
N ARG A 157 1.39 -23.21 -14.49
CA ARG A 157 2.40 -23.34 -15.55
C ARG A 157 3.42 -22.22 -15.56
N PRO A 158 4.73 -22.56 -15.51
CA PRO A 158 5.81 -21.56 -15.61
C PRO A 158 5.82 -20.76 -16.92
N SER A 159 5.27 -21.35 -18.01
CA SER A 159 5.21 -20.70 -19.33
C SER A 159 4.18 -19.57 -19.44
N GLU A 160 3.28 -19.43 -18.48
CA GLU A 160 2.19 -18.43 -18.52
C GLU A 160 2.72 -17.00 -18.52
N LEU A 161 3.77 -16.73 -17.72
CA LEU A 161 4.38 -15.41 -17.67
C LEU A 161 4.99 -14.96 -19.00
N MET A 162 5.50 -15.90 -19.79
CA MET A 162 6.13 -15.60 -21.09
C MET A 162 5.12 -15.38 -22.21
N VAL A 163 3.90 -15.86 -22.05
CA VAL A 163 2.86 -15.78 -23.08
C VAL A 163 1.75 -14.79 -22.76
N ALA A 164 1.75 -14.23 -21.55
CA ALA A 164 0.70 -13.33 -21.09
C ALA A 164 0.55 -12.09 -21.97
N GLU A 165 1.65 -11.46 -22.36
CA GLU A 165 1.65 -10.29 -23.24
C GLU A 165 1.03 -10.64 -24.61
N SER A 166 1.41 -11.79 -25.19
CA SER A 166 0.85 -12.23 -26.49
C SER A 166 -0.63 -12.61 -26.38
N TRP A 167 -1.05 -13.16 -25.23
CA TRP A 167 -2.45 -13.50 -24.97
C TRP A 167 -3.33 -12.26 -24.89
N VAL A 168 -2.88 -11.23 -24.14
CA VAL A 168 -3.60 -9.95 -24.04
C VAL A 168 -3.69 -9.24 -25.40
N SER A 169 -2.68 -9.41 -26.26
CA SER A 169 -2.65 -8.84 -27.60
C SER A 169 -3.57 -9.58 -28.60
N SER A 170 -4.06 -10.78 -28.27
CA SER A 170 -4.86 -11.62 -29.15
C SER A 170 -6.02 -12.31 -28.41
N PRO A 171 -6.94 -11.55 -27.78
CA PRO A 171 -8.05 -12.11 -27.03
C PRO A 171 -9.00 -12.92 -27.93
N GLN A 172 -9.52 -14.04 -27.40
CA GLN A 172 -10.36 -14.98 -28.17
C GLN A 172 -11.85 -14.89 -27.79
N THR A 173 -12.17 -14.29 -26.63
CA THR A 173 -13.54 -14.13 -26.12
C THR A 173 -13.86 -12.67 -25.85
N GLU A 174 -15.15 -12.36 -25.69
CA GLU A 174 -15.59 -11.01 -25.34
C GLU A 174 -15.08 -10.60 -23.94
N GLU A 175 -15.08 -11.52 -22.98
CA GLU A 175 -14.53 -11.28 -21.62
C GLU A 175 -13.02 -11.02 -21.66
N GLN A 176 -12.28 -11.77 -22.47
CA GLN A 176 -10.85 -11.56 -22.68
C GLN A 176 -10.56 -10.22 -23.35
N THR A 177 -11.41 -9.80 -24.28
CA THR A 177 -11.29 -8.49 -24.93
C THR A 177 -11.51 -7.35 -23.94
N ALA A 178 -12.55 -7.43 -23.12
CA ALA A 178 -12.81 -6.44 -22.09
C ALA A 178 -11.65 -6.35 -21.05
N TYR A 179 -11.12 -7.50 -20.67
CA TYR A 179 -9.94 -7.55 -19.79
C TYR A 179 -8.71 -6.90 -20.43
N ALA A 180 -8.43 -7.22 -21.70
CA ALA A 180 -7.26 -6.69 -22.42
C ALA A 180 -7.34 -5.16 -22.59
N GLU A 181 -8.53 -4.63 -22.87
CA GLU A 181 -8.76 -3.18 -22.94
C GLU A 181 -8.55 -2.50 -21.57
N ALA A 182 -9.11 -3.07 -20.50
CA ALA A 182 -8.96 -2.54 -19.16
C ALA A 182 -7.49 -2.63 -18.68
N GLU A 183 -6.83 -3.75 -18.94
CA GLU A 183 -5.42 -3.97 -18.62
C GLU A 183 -4.52 -2.95 -19.34
N SER A 184 -4.77 -2.69 -20.62
CA SER A 184 -3.99 -1.70 -21.38
C SER A 184 -4.04 -0.30 -20.75
N VAL A 185 -5.20 0.12 -20.27
CA VAL A 185 -5.36 1.41 -19.56
C VAL A 185 -4.60 1.40 -18.23
N TYR A 186 -4.76 0.34 -17.44
CA TYR A 186 -4.04 0.22 -16.17
C TYR A 186 -2.54 0.10 -16.37
N ARG A 187 -2.08 -0.68 -17.34
CA ARG A 187 -0.68 -0.82 -17.70
C ARG A 187 -0.04 0.53 -18.06
N SER A 188 -0.72 1.34 -18.86
CA SER A 188 -0.25 2.69 -19.20
C SER A 188 -0.04 3.54 -17.95
N PHE A 189 -0.99 3.52 -17.00
CA PHE A 189 -0.85 4.18 -15.71
C PHE A 189 0.34 3.63 -14.90
N VAL A 190 0.50 2.31 -14.88
CA VAL A 190 1.58 1.65 -14.12
C VAL A 190 2.95 2.05 -14.65
N TYR A 191 3.13 2.07 -15.97
CA TYR A 191 4.39 2.50 -16.59
C TYR A 191 4.69 3.97 -16.33
N ASP A 192 3.69 4.85 -16.29
CA ASP A 192 3.88 6.26 -15.95
C ASP A 192 4.21 6.46 -14.45
N ALA A 193 3.53 5.73 -13.57
CA ALA A 193 3.60 5.99 -12.13
C ALA A 193 4.71 5.23 -11.39
N TYR A 194 5.13 4.04 -11.90
CA TYR A 194 5.98 3.11 -11.15
C TYR A 194 7.34 2.81 -11.83
N THR A 195 7.73 3.56 -12.86
CA THR A 195 9.06 3.46 -13.49
C THR A 195 10.01 4.58 -13.07
N ALA A 196 9.53 5.61 -12.38
CA ALA A 196 10.38 6.70 -11.94
C ALA A 196 11.33 6.26 -10.81
N ALA A 197 12.64 6.16 -11.11
CA ALA A 197 13.69 6.01 -10.11
C ALA A 197 14.06 7.39 -9.50
N ASP A 198 14.66 7.39 -8.31
CA ASP A 198 15.19 8.62 -7.71
C ASP A 198 16.40 9.11 -8.52
N GLU A 199 16.34 10.36 -8.99
CA GLU A 199 17.38 10.96 -9.83
C GLU A 199 18.79 10.94 -9.20
N LYS A 200 18.86 11.04 -7.86
CA LYS A 200 20.13 11.01 -7.13
C LYS A 200 20.78 9.62 -7.15
N LEU A 201 19.97 8.58 -7.28
CA LEU A 201 20.45 7.20 -7.34
C LEU A 201 20.85 6.75 -8.74
N LEU A 202 20.31 7.37 -9.80
CA LEU A 202 20.57 6.97 -11.19
C LEU A 202 22.05 6.76 -11.52
N PRO A 203 23.00 7.65 -11.11
CA PRO A 203 24.42 7.43 -11.43
C PRO A 203 25.00 6.15 -10.83
N VAL A 204 24.59 5.81 -9.61
CA VAL A 204 25.05 4.59 -8.92
C VAL A 204 24.38 3.36 -9.52
N LEU A 205 23.06 3.41 -9.76
CA LEU A 205 22.29 2.32 -10.33
C LEU A 205 22.79 1.96 -11.74
N ASN A 206 22.92 2.96 -12.62
CA ASN A 206 23.39 2.73 -13.98
C ASN A 206 24.80 2.15 -14.01
N ARG A 207 25.69 2.66 -13.16
CA ARG A 207 27.08 2.14 -13.08
C ARG A 207 27.12 0.70 -12.59
N LEU A 208 26.34 0.32 -11.59
CA LEU A 208 26.44 -1.00 -10.95
C LEU A 208 25.63 -2.06 -11.68
N PHE A 209 24.43 -1.73 -12.15
CA PHE A 209 23.50 -2.71 -12.69
C PHE A 209 23.48 -2.73 -14.22
N TRP A 210 23.56 -1.55 -14.87
CA TRP A 210 23.25 -1.42 -16.29
C TRP A 210 24.44 -1.05 -17.18
N GLN A 211 25.59 -0.69 -16.60
CA GLN A 211 26.79 -0.54 -17.37
C GLN A 211 27.17 -1.89 -17.99
N ASP A 212 27.46 -1.92 -19.30
CA ASP A 212 27.79 -3.12 -20.07
C ASP A 212 26.68 -4.20 -20.09
N TYR A 213 25.43 -3.81 -19.89
CA TYR A 213 24.27 -4.67 -20.05
C TYR A 213 23.77 -4.59 -21.50
N ASP A 214 23.50 -5.74 -22.11
CA ASP A 214 23.04 -5.83 -23.49
C ASP A 214 21.51 -5.90 -23.52
N ASP A 215 20.89 -4.83 -24.02
CA ASP A 215 19.45 -4.65 -24.03
C ASP A 215 18.75 -5.33 -25.24
N GLU A 216 19.50 -5.88 -26.22
CA GLU A 216 18.91 -6.39 -27.48
C GLU A 216 17.99 -7.61 -27.31
N ASN A 217 18.12 -8.36 -26.20
CA ASN A 217 17.24 -9.49 -25.84
C ASN A 217 16.71 -9.37 -24.42
N ASP A 218 16.50 -8.15 -23.96
CA ASP A 218 16.18 -7.89 -22.58
C ASP A 218 14.68 -8.08 -22.27
N GLY A 219 14.44 -8.66 -21.12
CA GLY A 219 13.11 -8.80 -20.52
C GLY A 219 13.21 -8.69 -19.01
N VAL A 220 12.08 -8.57 -18.36
CA VAL A 220 11.97 -8.47 -16.89
C VAL A 220 12.81 -9.56 -16.19
N TYR A 221 12.84 -10.76 -16.75
CA TYR A 221 13.58 -11.89 -16.20
C TYR A 221 15.09 -11.69 -16.25
N SER A 222 15.63 -11.27 -17.40
CA SER A 222 17.05 -11.00 -17.57
C SER A 222 17.52 -9.88 -16.66
N ALA A 223 16.73 -8.82 -16.55
CA ALA A 223 16.99 -7.70 -15.67
C ALA A 223 17.03 -8.14 -14.18
N LEU A 224 16.09 -8.97 -13.75
CA LEU A 224 16.07 -9.52 -12.38
C LEU A 224 17.28 -10.41 -12.10
N SER A 225 17.66 -11.26 -13.04
CA SER A 225 18.86 -12.11 -12.92
C SER A 225 20.11 -11.25 -12.80
N ARG A 226 20.22 -10.20 -13.62
CA ARG A 226 21.34 -9.24 -13.55
C ARG A 226 21.40 -8.53 -12.20
N ILE A 227 20.28 -8.03 -11.71
CA ILE A 227 20.21 -7.35 -10.40
C ILE A 227 20.68 -8.29 -9.30
N ARG A 228 20.19 -9.53 -9.28
CA ARG A 228 20.58 -10.54 -8.31
C ARG A 228 22.09 -10.82 -8.34
N GLU A 229 22.66 -11.04 -9.52
CA GLU A 229 24.10 -11.29 -9.66
C GLU A 229 24.94 -10.11 -9.15
N VAL A 230 24.54 -8.88 -9.48
CA VAL A 230 25.22 -7.67 -9.00
C VAL A 230 25.13 -7.55 -7.49
N LEU A 231 23.94 -7.71 -6.91
CA LEU A 231 23.77 -7.66 -5.46
C LEU A 231 24.59 -8.74 -4.77
N LYS A 232 24.58 -9.98 -5.25
CA LYS A 232 25.39 -11.08 -4.71
C LYS A 232 26.89 -10.78 -4.74
N ALA A 233 27.37 -10.09 -5.78
CA ALA A 233 28.78 -9.72 -5.92
C ALA A 233 29.18 -8.49 -5.09
N GLN A 234 28.29 -7.53 -4.91
CA GLN A 234 28.61 -6.21 -4.34
C GLN A 234 28.33 -6.10 -2.86
N VAL A 235 27.29 -6.76 -2.35
CA VAL A 235 26.79 -6.56 -0.98
C VAL A 235 26.58 -7.88 -0.26
N ARG A 236 26.53 -7.82 1.07
CA ARG A 236 26.27 -8.98 1.95
C ARG A 236 24.93 -8.84 2.65
N CYS A 237 24.16 -9.91 2.65
CA CYS A 237 22.95 -10.00 3.46
C CYS A 237 23.31 -10.10 4.93
N SER A 238 22.57 -9.38 5.76
CA SER A 238 22.72 -9.37 7.22
C SER A 238 21.39 -8.95 7.85
N GLU A 239 21.04 -9.54 8.97
CA GLU A 239 19.85 -9.13 9.74
C GLU A 239 19.91 -7.65 10.20
N THR A 240 21.11 -7.09 10.33
CA THR A 240 21.32 -5.71 10.73
C THR A 240 21.90 -4.88 9.59
N ALA A 241 21.26 -3.75 9.31
CA ALA A 241 21.76 -2.73 8.41
C ALA A 241 22.54 -1.65 9.17
N GLU A 242 23.61 -1.14 8.58
CA GLU A 242 24.28 0.04 9.09
C GLU A 242 23.47 1.29 8.72
N ALA A 243 23.30 2.20 9.69
CA ALA A 243 22.62 3.46 9.44
C ALA A 243 23.45 4.32 8.49
N ALA A 244 22.84 4.81 7.42
CA ALA A 244 23.49 5.78 6.56
C ALA A 244 23.69 7.12 7.28
N PRO A 245 24.78 7.87 7.01
CA PRO A 245 24.93 9.24 7.45
C PRO A 245 23.78 10.13 6.94
N ASP A 246 23.40 11.16 7.68
CA ASP A 246 22.29 12.06 7.31
C ASP A 246 22.48 12.74 5.93
N SER A 247 23.72 12.83 5.45
CA SER A 247 24.08 13.42 4.15
C SER A 247 24.01 12.43 2.98
N ALA A 248 23.81 11.13 3.24
CA ALA A 248 23.82 10.08 2.23
C ALA A 248 22.45 9.42 2.10
N ASP A 249 22.08 9.07 0.86
CA ASP A 249 20.91 8.23 0.65
C ASP A 249 21.19 6.80 1.16
N PRO A 250 20.28 6.18 1.93
CA PRO A 250 20.50 4.84 2.49
C PRO A 250 20.76 3.75 1.45
N ILE A 251 20.15 3.83 0.26
CA ILE A 251 20.34 2.86 -0.82
C ILE A 251 21.73 3.04 -1.43
N ALA A 252 22.13 4.29 -1.71
CA ALA A 252 23.46 4.57 -2.23
C ALA A 252 24.55 4.13 -1.25
N TYR A 253 24.39 4.46 0.04
CA TYR A 253 25.30 4.05 1.11
C TYR A 253 25.40 2.53 1.24
N PHE A 254 24.28 1.82 1.16
CA PHE A 254 24.24 0.35 1.15
C PHE A 254 25.02 -0.23 -0.04
N LEU A 255 24.84 0.31 -1.25
CA LEU A 255 25.43 -0.24 -2.46
C LEU A 255 26.94 0.06 -2.59
N THR A 256 27.43 1.18 -2.03
CA THR A 256 28.81 1.66 -2.28
C THR A 256 29.71 1.59 -1.07
N ASP A 257 29.21 1.89 0.12
CA ASP A 257 30.00 2.11 1.33
C ASP A 257 29.87 0.97 2.33
N SER A 258 28.72 0.79 2.98
CA SER A 258 28.53 -0.25 4.01
C SER A 258 28.58 -1.65 3.43
N ARG A 259 28.05 -1.84 2.23
CA ARG A 259 27.95 -3.11 1.51
C ARG A 259 27.35 -4.23 2.36
N LYS A 260 26.50 -3.87 3.33
CA LYS A 260 25.86 -4.77 4.27
C LYS A 260 24.45 -4.28 4.58
N GLY A 261 23.45 -5.14 4.43
CA GLY A 261 22.08 -4.78 4.69
C GLY A 261 21.11 -5.96 4.74
N ASN A 262 19.89 -5.68 5.14
CA ASN A 262 18.79 -6.63 5.25
C ASN A 262 17.81 -6.53 4.06
N ALA A 263 16.73 -7.30 4.09
CA ALA A 263 15.72 -7.34 3.04
C ALA A 263 15.19 -5.95 2.65
N VAL A 264 15.03 -5.01 3.58
CA VAL A 264 14.55 -3.64 3.29
C VAL A 264 15.47 -2.90 2.32
N LEU A 265 16.78 -3.00 2.52
CA LEU A 265 17.77 -2.38 1.64
C LEU A 265 17.94 -3.13 0.32
N TYR A 266 17.93 -4.47 0.36
CA TYR A 266 17.97 -5.30 -0.84
C TYR A 266 16.81 -5.01 -1.78
N VAL A 267 15.59 -5.01 -1.27
CA VAL A 267 14.40 -4.73 -2.08
C VAL A 267 14.37 -3.28 -2.56
N SER A 268 14.79 -2.33 -1.72
CA SER A 268 14.85 -0.92 -2.12
C SER A 268 15.81 -0.71 -3.29
N ALA A 269 16.98 -1.33 -3.25
CA ALA A 269 17.95 -1.30 -4.36
C ALA A 269 17.38 -2.00 -5.60
N THR A 270 16.71 -3.14 -5.44
CA THR A 270 16.07 -3.89 -6.53
C THR A 270 15.01 -3.07 -7.24
N VAL A 271 14.09 -2.46 -6.49
CA VAL A 271 13.01 -1.62 -7.07
C VAL A 271 13.60 -0.42 -7.81
N GLN A 272 14.58 0.26 -7.23
CA GLN A 272 15.22 1.42 -7.87
C GLN A 272 16.01 1.01 -9.12
N ALA A 273 16.68 -0.13 -9.10
CA ALA A 273 17.39 -0.65 -10.27
C ALA A 273 16.45 -1.03 -11.41
N LEU A 274 15.34 -1.72 -11.12
CA LEU A 274 14.30 -2.04 -12.10
C LEU A 274 13.72 -0.78 -12.73
N ARG A 275 13.37 0.21 -11.92
CA ARG A 275 12.84 1.49 -12.39
C ARG A 275 13.83 2.27 -13.25
N ALA A 276 15.12 2.26 -12.88
CA ALA A 276 16.18 2.87 -13.70
C ALA A 276 16.30 2.23 -15.08
N HIS A 277 15.83 1.00 -15.22
CA HIS A 277 15.76 0.25 -16.48
C HIS A 277 14.39 0.30 -17.18
N GLY A 278 13.45 1.12 -16.67
CA GLY A 278 12.13 1.29 -17.25
C GLY A 278 11.13 0.19 -16.91
N ILE A 279 11.47 -0.70 -15.97
CA ILE A 279 10.58 -1.79 -15.53
C ILE A 279 9.74 -1.32 -14.34
N PRO A 280 8.38 -1.37 -14.43
CA PRO A 280 7.53 -0.96 -13.34
C PRO A 280 7.69 -1.87 -12.13
N ALA A 281 8.08 -1.29 -11.00
CA ALA A 281 8.29 -2.00 -9.75
C ALA A 281 7.86 -1.17 -8.56
N ARG A 282 7.44 -1.82 -7.46
CA ARG A 282 7.07 -1.17 -6.21
C ARG A 282 7.62 -1.93 -5.01
N TYR A 283 7.83 -1.21 -3.92
CA TYR A 283 8.27 -1.74 -2.65
C TYR A 283 7.09 -2.35 -1.89
N ALA A 284 7.27 -3.52 -1.29
CA ALA A 284 6.27 -4.16 -0.46
C ALA A 284 6.88 -4.64 0.87
N GLU A 285 6.09 -4.59 1.94
CA GLU A 285 6.40 -5.14 3.25
C GLU A 285 5.23 -5.93 3.80
N GLY A 286 5.54 -6.91 4.64
CA GLY A 286 4.54 -7.69 5.34
C GLY A 286 5.18 -8.88 6.07
N TYR A 287 4.54 -10.04 5.95
CA TYR A 287 5.01 -11.26 6.57
C TYR A 287 5.16 -12.35 5.51
N TYR A 288 6.27 -13.07 5.61
CA TYR A 288 6.53 -14.23 4.79
C TYR A 288 6.20 -15.51 5.56
N LEU A 289 5.33 -16.33 4.99
CA LEU A 289 5.00 -17.66 5.51
C LEU A 289 5.83 -18.71 4.77
N PRO A 290 6.90 -19.26 5.36
CA PRO A 290 7.67 -20.31 4.71
C PRO A 290 6.92 -21.64 4.74
N ILE A 291 7.08 -22.45 3.69
CA ILE A 291 6.48 -23.79 3.57
C ILE A 291 6.80 -24.69 4.79
N ALA A 292 7.98 -24.56 5.37
CA ALA A 292 8.38 -25.35 6.54
C ALA A 292 7.48 -25.12 7.76
N LYS A 293 6.89 -23.92 7.91
CA LYS A 293 5.97 -23.62 9.01
C LYS A 293 4.60 -24.26 8.79
N THR A 294 4.11 -24.33 7.56
CA THR A 294 2.84 -25.01 7.26
C THR A 294 2.97 -26.51 7.44
N GLN A 295 4.08 -27.10 6.99
CA GLN A 295 4.37 -28.53 7.13
C GLN A 295 4.60 -28.98 8.57
N SER A 296 5.11 -28.10 9.44
CA SER A 296 5.37 -28.43 10.85
C SER A 296 4.14 -28.36 11.74
N SER A 297 3.05 -27.77 11.26
CA SER A 297 1.80 -27.62 12.00
C SER A 297 0.85 -28.78 11.75
N ALA A 298 0.32 -29.37 12.82
CA ALA A 298 -0.59 -30.50 12.73
C ALA A 298 -1.97 -30.16 12.14
N ASP A 299 -2.36 -28.88 12.23
CA ASP A 299 -3.65 -28.33 11.75
C ASP A 299 -3.49 -27.34 10.60
N GLY A 300 -2.28 -27.21 10.03
CA GLY A 300 -1.99 -26.23 8.97
C GLY A 300 -1.95 -24.76 9.42
N THR A 301 -2.02 -24.50 10.75
CA THR A 301 -1.97 -23.13 11.29
C THR A 301 -0.55 -22.75 11.71
N ALA A 302 0.03 -21.75 11.08
CA ALA A 302 1.35 -21.24 11.39
C ALA A 302 1.27 -19.93 12.18
N ALA A 303 2.05 -19.81 13.26
CA ALA A 303 2.25 -18.56 13.97
C ALA A 303 3.40 -17.79 13.32
N LEU A 304 3.09 -16.65 12.70
CA LEU A 304 4.09 -15.72 12.17
C LEU A 304 4.45 -14.72 13.26
N THR A 305 5.74 -14.59 13.51
CA THR A 305 6.31 -13.67 14.51
C THR A 305 6.95 -12.47 13.82
N GLY A 306 7.51 -11.55 14.58
CA GLY A 306 8.34 -10.50 14.00
C GLY A 306 9.57 -11.01 13.24
N GLN A 307 9.99 -12.26 13.48
CA GLN A 307 11.07 -12.91 12.72
C GLN A 307 10.66 -13.25 11.28
N ASP A 308 9.37 -13.37 11.02
CA ASP A 308 8.80 -13.63 9.70
C ASP A 308 8.43 -12.34 8.95
N ALA A 309 8.69 -11.17 9.57
CA ALA A 309 8.55 -9.89 8.91
C ALA A 309 9.55 -9.78 7.76
N HIS A 310 9.10 -9.36 6.59
CA HIS A 310 9.92 -9.34 5.39
C HIS A 310 9.54 -8.19 4.45
N ALA A 311 10.48 -7.84 3.55
CA ALA A 311 10.26 -6.90 2.46
C ALA A 311 10.65 -7.56 1.14
N TRP A 312 9.91 -7.26 0.06
CA TRP A 312 10.14 -7.76 -1.29
C TRP A 312 9.74 -6.73 -2.34
N ALA A 313 10.19 -6.91 -3.57
CA ALA A 313 9.73 -6.13 -4.69
C ALA A 313 8.44 -6.74 -5.27
N GLU A 314 7.53 -5.91 -5.74
CA GLU A 314 6.48 -6.33 -6.66
C GLU A 314 6.76 -5.72 -8.02
N VAL A 315 6.78 -6.55 -9.06
CA VAL A 315 7.00 -6.17 -10.46
C VAL A 315 5.72 -6.35 -11.23
N TYR A 316 5.41 -5.41 -12.09
CA TYR A 316 4.27 -5.53 -12.98
C TYR A 316 4.64 -6.34 -14.21
N PHE A 317 3.91 -7.42 -14.41
CA PHE A 317 3.99 -8.26 -15.61
C PHE A 317 2.80 -7.96 -16.51
N ASP A 318 3.08 -7.54 -17.71
CA ASP A 318 2.06 -7.17 -18.69
C ASP A 318 1.06 -8.32 -18.90
N GLY A 319 -0.21 -8.00 -18.80
CA GLY A 319 -1.29 -8.96 -18.86
C GLY A 319 -1.62 -9.70 -17.57
N ILE A 320 -0.68 -9.84 -16.62
CA ILE A 320 -0.90 -10.58 -15.36
C ILE A 320 -1.12 -9.64 -14.19
N GLY A 321 -0.36 -8.54 -14.12
CA GLY A 321 -0.39 -7.62 -12.99
C GLY A 321 0.82 -7.75 -12.08
N TRP A 322 0.65 -7.35 -10.80
CA TRP A 322 1.71 -7.30 -9.81
C TRP A 322 2.03 -8.67 -9.22
N LEU A 323 3.28 -9.10 -9.34
CA LEU A 323 3.79 -10.34 -8.75
C LEU A 323 4.98 -10.06 -7.84
N PRO A 324 5.12 -10.82 -6.74
CA PRO A 324 6.26 -10.68 -5.84
C PRO A 324 7.55 -11.21 -6.48
N VAL A 325 8.62 -10.44 -6.32
CA VAL A 325 9.95 -10.79 -6.74
C VAL A 325 10.92 -10.48 -5.60
N ASP A 326 11.78 -11.42 -5.27
CA ASP A 326 12.71 -11.28 -4.16
C ASP A 326 14.14 -11.55 -4.58
N ALA A 327 15.00 -10.54 -4.43
CA ALA A 327 16.44 -10.65 -4.66
C ALA A 327 17.24 -10.84 -3.37
N THR A 328 16.55 -10.99 -2.22
CA THR A 328 17.21 -11.22 -0.94
C THR A 328 17.73 -12.65 -0.86
N PRO A 329 19.00 -12.87 -0.49
CA PRO A 329 19.52 -14.22 -0.29
C PRO A 329 18.68 -15.06 0.66
N GLY A 330 18.42 -16.31 0.29
CA GLY A 330 17.55 -17.24 1.03
C GLY A 330 16.07 -17.19 0.63
N TYR A 331 15.59 -16.09 0.03
CA TYR A 331 14.18 -15.92 -0.39
C TYR A 331 13.98 -15.98 -1.91
N TYR A 332 15.06 -15.85 -2.67
CA TYR A 332 15.01 -15.76 -4.14
C TYR A 332 14.19 -16.87 -4.82
N PHE A 333 14.31 -18.12 -4.35
CA PHE A 333 13.60 -19.25 -4.93
C PHE A 333 12.15 -19.40 -4.48
N ASP A 334 11.75 -18.68 -3.45
CA ASP A 334 10.39 -18.69 -2.92
C ASP A 334 9.49 -17.61 -3.55
N ALA A 335 10.08 -16.66 -4.28
CA ALA A 335 9.32 -15.68 -5.01
C ALA A 335 8.51 -16.33 -6.14
N VAL A 336 7.18 -16.14 -6.14
CA VAL A 336 6.24 -16.83 -7.03
C VAL A 336 6.63 -16.70 -8.51
N ALA A 337 6.97 -15.48 -8.96
CA ALA A 337 7.35 -15.23 -10.34
C ALA A 337 8.62 -15.99 -10.75
N LEU A 338 9.63 -16.03 -9.89
CA LEU A 338 10.90 -16.68 -10.18
C LEU A 338 10.80 -18.21 -10.08
N GLN A 339 9.99 -18.74 -9.18
CA GLN A 339 9.72 -20.19 -9.12
C GLN A 339 9.10 -20.72 -10.42
N GLN A 340 8.20 -19.94 -11.02
CA GLN A 340 7.55 -20.29 -12.27
C GLN A 340 8.44 -20.11 -13.50
N MET A 341 9.40 -19.16 -13.45
CA MET A 341 10.30 -18.88 -14.56
C MET A 341 11.49 -19.82 -14.67
N VAL A 342 11.91 -20.41 -13.55
CA VAL A 342 13.09 -21.30 -13.51
C VAL A 342 12.64 -22.71 -13.17
N SER A 343 12.54 -23.59 -14.17
CA SER A 343 12.36 -25.02 -13.96
C SER A 343 13.69 -25.66 -13.51
N LEU A 344 14.12 -25.34 -12.29
CA LEU A 344 15.26 -26.02 -11.68
C LEU A 344 14.77 -27.28 -10.97
N PRO A 345 15.46 -28.43 -11.12
CA PRO A 345 15.18 -29.60 -10.32
C PRO A 345 15.23 -29.28 -8.82
N ASP A 346 14.30 -29.83 -8.01
CA ASP A 346 14.22 -29.58 -6.56
C ASP A 346 15.53 -29.83 -5.81
N THR A 347 16.34 -30.76 -6.29
CA THR A 347 17.68 -31.05 -5.76
C THR A 347 18.64 -29.86 -5.91
N VAL A 348 18.60 -29.18 -7.04
CA VAL A 348 19.47 -28.01 -7.33
C VAL A 348 18.99 -26.80 -6.53
N ARG A 349 17.68 -26.61 -6.39
CA ARG A 349 17.09 -25.54 -5.54
C ARG A 349 17.54 -25.68 -4.09
N LYS A 350 17.41 -26.87 -3.51
CA LYS A 350 17.83 -27.13 -2.13
C LYS A 350 19.33 -26.93 -1.90
N THR A 351 20.16 -27.33 -2.86
CA THR A 351 21.62 -27.16 -2.77
C THR A 351 22.01 -25.68 -2.88
N ALA A 352 21.40 -24.93 -3.79
CA ALA A 352 21.67 -23.50 -3.96
C ALA A 352 21.20 -22.67 -2.74
N ALA A 353 20.07 -22.97 -2.15
CA ALA A 353 19.59 -22.36 -0.92
C ALA A 353 20.53 -22.64 0.27
N ILE A 354 21.04 -23.87 0.40
CA ILE A 354 21.98 -24.24 1.47
C ILE A 354 23.34 -23.54 1.30
N ASP A 355 23.82 -23.32 0.07
CA ASP A 355 25.07 -22.61 -0.18
C ASP A 355 24.94 -21.10 0.06
N GLU A 356 23.77 -20.50 -0.17
CA GLU A 356 23.49 -19.10 0.15
C GLU A 356 23.35 -18.88 1.68
N ASP A 357 22.74 -19.79 2.42
CA ASP A 357 22.65 -19.77 3.89
C ASP A 357 24.01 -19.92 4.59
N ARG A 358 24.92 -20.72 4.02
CA ARG A 358 26.26 -20.92 4.61
C ARG A 358 27.19 -19.74 4.44
N SER A 359 26.96 -18.86 3.49
CA SER A 359 27.80 -17.66 3.30
C SER A 359 27.46 -16.50 4.23
N GLY A 360 26.34 -16.59 5.01
CA GLY A 360 25.87 -15.56 5.92
C GLY A 360 25.93 -15.87 7.42
N ALA A 361 26.24 -17.10 7.79
CA ALA A 361 26.24 -17.49 9.20
C ALA A 361 27.62 -17.27 9.85
N ASP A 362 27.88 -16.06 10.31
CA ASP A 362 28.86 -15.84 11.37
C ASP A 362 28.26 -16.38 12.67
N GLN A 363 28.90 -17.39 13.26
CA GLN A 363 28.56 -17.95 14.56
C GLN A 363 28.61 -16.87 15.62
N VAL A 364 27.47 -16.54 16.18
CA VAL A 364 27.38 -15.71 17.39
C VAL A 364 27.81 -16.57 18.56
N VAL A 365 28.99 -16.28 19.09
CA VAL A 365 29.45 -16.76 20.39
C VAL A 365 28.67 -16.01 21.46
N GLU A 366 27.84 -16.72 22.20
CA GLU A 366 27.18 -16.19 23.40
C GLU A 366 28.21 -15.80 24.45
N PRO A 367 28.13 -14.61 25.06
CA PRO A 367 28.76 -14.36 26.33
C PRO A 367 27.77 -14.63 27.47
N SER A 368 28.00 -15.71 28.18
CA SER A 368 27.45 -15.89 29.53
C SER A 368 27.94 -14.80 30.44
N GLY A 369 27.04 -14.06 31.04
CA GLY A 369 27.34 -13.03 32.05
C GLY A 369 26.23 -12.96 33.08
N THR A 370 26.52 -13.60 34.19
CA THR A 370 25.81 -13.65 35.48
C THR A 370 25.65 -12.28 36.14
N GLY A 371 24.47 -12.06 36.70
CA GLY A 371 24.35 -11.57 38.11
C GLY A 371 24.23 -10.07 38.32
N GLY A 372 23.21 -9.73 39.09
CA GLY A 372 23.20 -8.50 39.86
C GLY A 372 21.80 -7.91 40.11
N SER A 373 21.08 -8.46 41.07
CA SER A 373 19.91 -7.83 41.68
C SER A 373 20.33 -6.67 42.58
N GLU A 374 19.82 -5.48 42.36
CA GLU A 374 19.75 -4.46 43.38
C GLU A 374 18.34 -3.94 43.57
N GLN A 375 17.84 -4.24 44.75
CA GLN A 375 16.63 -3.67 45.32
C GLN A 375 16.91 -2.21 45.74
N SER A 376 16.13 -1.28 45.31
CA SER A 376 16.01 0.02 45.96
C SER A 376 14.63 0.19 46.58
N LYS A 377 14.67 0.47 47.88
CA LYS A 377 13.56 0.69 48.81
C LYS A 377 12.80 1.98 48.52
N PRO A 378 11.54 2.08 49.00
CA PRO A 378 10.67 3.20 48.69
C PRO A 378 10.90 4.40 49.58
N LEU A 379 10.83 5.59 49.01
CA LEU A 379 10.70 6.83 49.78
C LEU A 379 9.22 7.16 49.99
N THR A 380 8.81 7.09 51.25
CA THR A 380 7.50 7.52 51.72
C THR A 380 7.52 8.99 52.13
N VAL A 381 6.40 9.65 51.86
CA VAL A 381 5.85 10.82 52.58
C VAL A 381 6.25 12.23 52.12
N VAL A 382 5.44 12.83 51.25
CA VAL A 382 4.80 14.12 51.54
C VAL A 382 3.34 14.01 51.06
N LYS A 383 2.44 13.82 51.99
CA LYS A 383 0.98 13.77 51.77
C LYS A 383 0.34 15.11 52.13
N ASN A 384 -0.67 15.47 51.34
CA ASN A 384 -1.89 16.11 51.79
C ASN A 384 -2.14 17.61 51.56
N VAL A 385 -1.59 18.26 50.52
CA VAL A 385 -2.28 19.49 50.03
C VAL A 385 -2.40 19.54 48.50
N ALA A 386 -1.54 18.85 47.77
CA ALA A 386 -1.59 18.78 46.31
C ALA A 386 -2.71 17.86 45.76
N ALA A 387 -3.17 16.88 46.56
CA ALA A 387 -4.10 15.84 46.07
C ALA A 387 -5.50 16.35 45.73
N VAL A 388 -6.00 17.40 46.41
CA VAL A 388 -7.36 17.93 46.13
C VAL A 388 -7.36 18.81 44.87
N GLY A 389 -6.31 19.60 44.65
CA GLY A 389 -6.17 20.42 43.42
C GLY A 389 -5.99 19.58 42.17
N PHE A 390 -5.18 18.50 42.25
CA PHE A 390 -5.00 17.57 41.14
C PHE A 390 -6.27 16.76 40.81
N GLY A 391 -7.08 16.42 41.82
CA GLY A 391 -8.36 15.73 41.62
C GLY A 391 -9.37 16.56 40.84
N ILE A 392 -9.51 17.85 41.13
CA ILE A 392 -10.45 18.76 40.44
C ILE A 392 -9.96 19.04 39.01
N VAL A 393 -8.69 19.32 38.80
CA VAL A 393 -8.12 19.51 37.45
C VAL A 393 -8.21 18.22 36.64
N GLY A 394 -7.93 17.07 37.25
CA GLY A 394 -8.05 15.77 36.59
C GLY A 394 -9.49 15.45 36.18
N THR A 395 -10.49 15.73 37.03
CA THR A 395 -11.90 15.54 36.68
C THR A 395 -12.38 16.51 35.61
N VAL A 396 -11.95 17.76 35.60
CA VAL A 396 -12.28 18.73 34.54
C VAL A 396 -11.66 18.30 33.21
N ILE A 397 -10.42 17.85 33.19
CA ILE A 397 -9.76 17.33 31.98
C ILE A 397 -10.48 16.06 31.52
N LEU A 398 -10.87 15.15 32.40
CA LEU A 398 -11.60 13.94 32.07
C LEU A 398 -12.98 14.26 31.48
N LEU A 399 -13.73 15.16 32.08
CA LEU A 399 -15.04 15.60 31.54
C LEU A 399 -14.89 16.29 30.19
N PHE A 400 -13.87 17.12 30.02
CA PHE A 400 -13.58 17.78 28.74
C PHE A 400 -13.17 16.77 27.66
N THR A 401 -12.35 15.78 27.98
CA THR A 401 -11.99 14.71 27.04
C THR A 401 -13.20 13.83 26.71
N LEU A 402 -14.06 13.50 27.66
CA LEU A 402 -15.30 12.78 27.42
C LEU A 402 -16.25 13.58 26.52
N LEU A 403 -16.38 14.88 26.73
CA LEU A 403 -17.16 15.77 25.87
C LEU A 403 -16.63 15.78 24.43
N LEU A 404 -15.30 15.91 24.27
CA LEU A 404 -14.67 15.84 22.94
C LEU A 404 -14.89 14.47 22.29
N CYS A 405 -14.75 13.40 23.02
CA CYS A 405 -15.04 12.05 22.53
C CYS A 405 -16.51 11.89 22.11
N ALA A 406 -17.45 12.38 22.91
CA ALA A 406 -18.87 12.36 22.58
C ALA A 406 -19.18 13.18 21.31
N MET A 407 -18.57 14.35 21.16
CA MET A 407 -18.70 15.16 19.94
C MET A 407 -18.13 14.44 18.69
N GLU A 408 -17.00 13.76 18.80
CA GLU A 408 -16.43 12.99 17.69
C GLU A 408 -17.26 11.72 17.38
N LEU A 409 -17.77 11.05 18.37
CA LEU A 409 -18.67 9.90 18.18
C LEU A 409 -19.97 10.31 17.50
N THR A 410 -20.60 11.40 17.94
CA THR A 410 -21.81 11.92 17.28
C THR A 410 -21.55 12.34 15.85
N ARG A 411 -20.39 12.94 15.58
CA ARG A 411 -19.95 13.28 14.23
C ARG A 411 -19.72 12.04 13.37
N ALA A 412 -19.00 11.05 13.87
CA ALA A 412 -18.76 9.78 13.16
C ALA A 412 -20.09 9.07 12.83
N PHE A 413 -21.03 9.04 13.78
CA PHE A 413 -22.35 8.49 13.57
C PHE A 413 -23.17 9.25 12.51
N GLN A 414 -23.10 10.59 12.52
CA GLN A 414 -23.78 11.42 11.52
C GLN A 414 -23.20 11.22 10.12
N LEU A 415 -21.87 11.11 9.99
CA LEU A 415 -21.20 10.82 8.73
C LEU A 415 -21.54 9.41 8.21
N TRP A 416 -21.54 8.41 9.10
CA TRP A 416 -21.95 7.05 8.75
C TRP A 416 -23.41 6.99 8.29
N ASN A 417 -24.31 7.71 8.97
CA ASN A 417 -25.73 7.79 8.60
C ASN A 417 -25.93 8.54 7.28
N ALA A 418 -25.12 9.58 7.01
CA ALA A 418 -25.14 10.32 5.75
C ALA A 418 -24.68 9.40 4.60
N GLU A 419 -23.60 8.67 4.79
CA GLU A 419 -23.09 7.70 3.82
C GLU A 419 -24.10 6.58 3.53
N ARG A 420 -24.72 6.02 4.58
CA ARG A 420 -25.76 5.00 4.43
C ARG A 420 -26.99 5.52 3.69
N ARG A 421 -27.38 6.79 3.90
CA ARG A 421 -28.45 7.46 3.13
C ARG A 421 -28.05 7.66 1.67
N ARG A 422 -26.81 8.13 1.43
CA ARG A 422 -26.27 8.37 0.09
C ARG A 422 -26.29 7.11 -0.77
N ARG A 423 -25.96 5.95 -0.23
CA ARG A 423 -26.02 4.64 -0.93
C ARG A 423 -27.45 4.24 -1.36
N ARG A 424 -28.47 4.84 -0.77
CA ARG A 424 -29.89 4.58 -1.11
C ARG A 424 -30.49 5.64 -2.04
N MET A 425 -29.76 6.72 -2.30
CA MET A 425 -30.20 7.81 -3.17
C MET A 425 -30.00 7.46 -4.63
N SER A 426 -30.86 8.02 -5.50
CA SER A 426 -30.64 7.99 -6.94
C SER A 426 -29.38 8.76 -7.33
N ILE A 427 -28.84 8.51 -8.54
CA ILE A 427 -27.67 9.24 -9.08
C ILE A 427 -27.97 10.75 -9.08
N GLU A 428 -29.15 11.16 -9.53
CA GLU A 428 -29.53 12.58 -9.59
C GLU A 428 -29.55 13.25 -8.20
N GLU A 429 -30.07 12.56 -7.19
CA GLU A 429 -30.09 13.08 -5.83
C GLU A 429 -28.68 13.22 -5.25
N ARG A 430 -27.78 12.26 -5.52
CA ARG A 430 -26.37 12.32 -5.12
C ARG A 430 -25.65 13.48 -5.79
N VAL A 431 -25.85 13.69 -7.09
CA VAL A 431 -25.27 14.83 -7.83
C VAL A 431 -25.75 16.16 -7.26
N ARG A 432 -27.06 16.32 -7.00
CA ARG A 432 -27.61 17.54 -6.40
C ARG A 432 -27.05 17.79 -4.99
N GLN A 433 -26.82 16.74 -4.22
CA GLN A 433 -26.21 16.87 -2.88
C GLN A 433 -24.74 17.30 -2.99
N SER A 434 -23.97 16.66 -3.89
CA SER A 434 -22.56 17.01 -4.12
C SER A 434 -22.42 18.43 -4.67
N GLN A 435 -23.30 18.88 -5.55
CA GLN A 435 -23.38 20.26 -6.03
C GLN A 435 -23.58 21.27 -4.89
N LYS A 436 -24.58 21.03 -4.03
CA LYS A 436 -24.86 21.91 -2.87
C LYS A 436 -23.65 22.00 -1.93
N LEU A 437 -22.99 20.88 -1.69
CA LEU A 437 -21.79 20.83 -0.87
C LEU A 437 -20.63 21.56 -1.52
N MET A 438 -20.42 21.39 -2.83
CA MET A 438 -19.41 22.07 -3.62
C MET A 438 -19.51 23.59 -3.47
N PHE A 439 -20.65 24.18 -3.81
CA PHE A 439 -20.83 25.63 -3.72
C PHE A 439 -20.72 26.15 -2.29
N LYS A 440 -21.17 25.40 -1.30
CA LYS A 440 -20.98 25.74 0.10
C LYS A 440 -19.52 25.74 0.53
N LEU A 441 -18.73 24.77 0.04
CA LEU A 441 -17.29 24.74 0.32
C LEU A 441 -16.57 25.90 -0.38
N ILE A 442 -16.91 26.21 -1.64
CA ILE A 442 -16.35 27.34 -2.38
C ILE A 442 -16.63 28.66 -1.66
N SER A 443 -17.87 28.89 -1.19
CA SER A 443 -18.22 30.10 -0.44
C SER A 443 -17.47 30.23 0.89
N LEU A 444 -17.12 29.12 1.54
CA LEU A 444 -16.27 29.15 2.74
C LEU A 444 -14.84 29.62 2.46
N TRP A 445 -14.38 29.52 1.20
CA TRP A 445 -13.11 30.06 0.75
C TRP A 445 -13.18 31.54 0.38
N GLY A 446 -14.36 32.16 0.45
CA GLY A 446 -14.60 33.55 0.10
C GLY A 446 -14.69 33.79 -1.42
N ILE A 447 -14.98 32.73 -2.17
CA ILE A 447 -15.16 32.79 -3.62
C ILE A 447 -16.66 32.64 -3.91
N ASP A 448 -17.23 33.61 -4.62
CA ASP A 448 -18.60 33.53 -5.09
C ASP A 448 -18.64 32.70 -6.38
N ALA A 449 -19.46 31.67 -6.38
CA ALA A 449 -19.59 30.77 -7.51
C ALA A 449 -21.04 30.33 -7.67
N ALA A 450 -21.48 30.28 -8.92
CA ALA A 450 -22.78 29.73 -9.30
C ALA A 450 -22.64 28.90 -10.57
N LEU A 451 -23.60 28.00 -10.79
CA LEU A 451 -23.58 27.12 -11.95
C LEU A 451 -23.68 27.95 -13.23
N GLY A 452 -22.71 27.73 -14.15
CA GLY A 452 -22.66 28.43 -15.44
C GLY A 452 -22.27 29.90 -15.37
N TRP A 453 -21.88 30.44 -14.19
CA TRP A 453 -21.51 31.87 -14.03
C TRP A 453 -20.02 32.02 -13.78
N GLU A 454 -19.37 32.86 -14.59
CA GLU A 454 -17.93 33.18 -14.52
C GLU A 454 -17.02 31.99 -14.23
N THR A 455 -17.27 30.89 -14.94
CA THR A 455 -16.62 29.57 -14.66
C THR A 455 -15.10 29.66 -14.72
N SER A 456 -14.54 30.33 -15.73
CA SER A 456 -13.09 30.46 -15.90
C SER A 456 -12.45 31.37 -14.83
N ALA A 457 -13.14 32.43 -14.40
CA ALA A 457 -12.66 33.31 -13.33
C ALA A 457 -12.67 32.58 -11.97
N THR A 458 -13.74 31.80 -11.71
CA THR A 458 -13.87 30.97 -10.51
C THR A 458 -12.83 29.86 -10.48
N ASP A 459 -12.56 29.20 -11.61
CA ASP A 459 -11.54 28.15 -11.73
C ASP A 459 -10.15 28.70 -11.37
N LYS A 460 -9.78 29.86 -11.94
CA LYS A 460 -8.53 30.51 -11.65
C LYS A 460 -8.43 30.94 -10.18
N ALA A 461 -9.47 31.52 -9.60
CA ALA A 461 -9.50 31.91 -8.20
C ALA A 461 -9.35 30.73 -7.25
N LEU A 462 -9.96 29.58 -7.60
CA LEU A 462 -9.82 28.34 -6.84
C LEU A 462 -8.40 27.77 -6.94
N ALA A 463 -7.82 27.71 -8.13
CA ALA A 463 -6.46 27.22 -8.34
C ALA A 463 -5.41 28.08 -7.62
N ASP A 464 -5.60 29.41 -7.60
CA ASP A 464 -4.73 30.36 -6.89
C ASP A 464 -4.86 30.23 -5.35
N THR A 465 -6.07 29.93 -4.86
CA THR A 465 -6.37 29.86 -3.42
C THR A 465 -6.06 28.48 -2.83
N LEU A 466 -6.24 27.42 -3.60
CA LEU A 466 -6.18 26.03 -3.17
C LEU A 466 -5.14 25.25 -3.98
N PRO A 467 -3.95 24.96 -3.44
CA PRO A 467 -2.95 24.12 -4.12
C PRO A 467 -3.43 22.70 -4.45
N SER A 468 -4.54 22.26 -3.85
CA SER A 468 -5.17 20.96 -4.11
C SER A 468 -6.09 20.94 -5.33
N VAL A 469 -6.38 22.10 -5.93
CA VAL A 469 -7.22 22.26 -7.12
C VAL A 469 -6.35 22.68 -8.28
N LYS A 470 -6.43 21.95 -9.39
CA LYS A 470 -5.67 22.27 -10.61
C LYS A 470 -6.47 23.21 -11.52
N PRO A 471 -5.79 24.08 -12.28
CA PRO A 471 -6.46 24.90 -13.31
C PRO A 471 -7.24 24.01 -14.29
N GLY A 472 -8.46 24.43 -14.64
CA GLY A 472 -9.38 23.70 -15.53
C GLY A 472 -10.22 22.62 -14.83
N GLU A 473 -9.99 22.36 -13.56
CA GLU A 473 -10.70 21.29 -12.81
C GLU A 473 -12.12 21.71 -12.43
N TYR A 474 -12.30 22.93 -11.94
CA TYR A 474 -13.63 23.48 -11.65
C TYR A 474 -14.46 23.64 -12.94
N GLU A 475 -13.85 24.12 -14.02
CA GLU A 475 -14.52 24.29 -15.31
C GLU A 475 -15.08 22.96 -15.84
N ARG A 476 -14.28 21.89 -15.75
CA ARG A 476 -14.71 20.54 -16.13
C ARG A 476 -15.89 20.04 -15.28
N VAL A 477 -15.80 20.16 -13.98
CA VAL A 477 -16.84 19.73 -13.04
C VAL A 477 -18.12 20.55 -13.21
N ASN A 478 -17.99 21.87 -13.45
CA ASN A 478 -19.13 22.74 -13.73
C ASN A 478 -19.85 22.31 -15.03
N GLY A 479 -19.09 21.97 -16.08
CA GLY A 479 -19.66 21.44 -17.33
C GLY A 479 -20.43 20.12 -17.15
N LEU A 480 -19.94 19.21 -16.29
CA LEU A 480 -20.67 17.99 -15.93
C LEU A 480 -21.99 18.29 -15.22
N LEU A 481 -22.00 19.26 -14.32
CA LEU A 481 -23.22 19.69 -13.63
C LEU A 481 -24.21 20.37 -14.57
N GLU A 482 -23.74 21.19 -15.51
CA GLU A 482 -24.57 21.81 -16.54
C GLU A 482 -25.22 20.77 -17.46
N LYS A 483 -24.44 19.75 -17.91
CA LYS A 483 -24.92 18.62 -18.70
C LYS A 483 -26.10 17.91 -18.02
N THR A 484 -26.01 17.74 -16.69
CA THR A 484 -27.05 17.02 -15.93
C THR A 484 -28.24 17.90 -15.61
N ILE A 485 -28.01 19.14 -15.14
CA ILE A 485 -29.07 20.00 -14.62
C ILE A 485 -29.86 20.67 -15.75
N TYR A 486 -29.18 21.13 -16.79
CA TYR A 486 -29.80 21.80 -17.93
C TYR A 486 -30.04 20.85 -19.11
N GLY A 487 -29.16 19.87 -19.31
CA GLY A 487 -29.28 18.90 -20.40
C GLY A 487 -30.16 17.69 -20.08
N GLY A 488 -30.49 17.45 -18.81
CA GLY A 488 -31.28 16.29 -18.39
C GLY A 488 -30.58 14.95 -18.62
N ILE A 489 -29.26 14.96 -18.87
CA ILE A 489 -28.46 13.76 -19.12
C ILE A 489 -27.88 13.29 -17.79
N ALA A 490 -28.18 12.04 -17.40
CA ALA A 490 -27.62 11.46 -16.19
C ALA A 490 -26.08 11.35 -16.30
N LEU A 491 -25.38 11.65 -15.21
CA LEU A 491 -23.93 11.44 -15.15
C LEU A 491 -23.62 9.94 -15.17
N GLU A 492 -22.55 9.60 -15.85
CA GLU A 492 -21.97 8.28 -15.75
C GLU A 492 -21.27 8.10 -14.37
N PRO A 493 -21.09 6.86 -13.89
CA PRO A 493 -20.52 6.61 -12.58
C PRO A 493 -19.13 7.25 -12.37
N PHE A 494 -18.30 7.32 -13.41
CA PHE A 494 -16.99 7.97 -13.35
C PHE A 494 -17.11 9.51 -13.30
N GLU A 495 -18.10 10.12 -13.98
CA GLU A 495 -18.37 11.55 -13.93
C GLU A 495 -18.88 11.98 -12.53
N GLU A 496 -19.76 11.19 -11.92
CA GLU A 496 -20.20 11.37 -10.54
C GLU A 496 -19.00 11.34 -9.58
N ARG A 497 -18.10 10.37 -9.79
CA ARG A 497 -16.90 10.23 -8.96
C ARG A 497 -15.94 11.41 -9.11
N ALA A 498 -15.78 11.95 -10.31
CA ALA A 498 -14.97 13.15 -10.55
C ALA A 498 -15.51 14.36 -9.77
N LEU A 499 -16.83 14.55 -9.75
CA LEU A 499 -17.50 15.57 -8.94
C LEU A 499 -17.22 15.37 -7.43
N ASP A 500 -17.34 14.14 -6.93
CA ASP A 500 -17.12 13.83 -5.53
C ASP A 500 -15.66 14.05 -5.10
N LEU A 501 -14.71 13.65 -5.92
CA LEU A 501 -13.28 13.89 -5.67
C LEU A 501 -12.96 15.39 -5.65
N PHE A 502 -13.55 16.15 -6.56
CA PHE A 502 -13.40 17.60 -6.54
C PHE A 502 -13.95 18.22 -5.24
N VAL A 503 -15.14 17.82 -4.81
CA VAL A 503 -15.74 18.24 -3.55
C VAL A 503 -14.85 17.87 -2.35
N GLN A 504 -14.25 16.69 -2.34
CA GLN A 504 -13.30 16.27 -1.31
C GLN A 504 -12.04 17.17 -1.29
N ARG A 505 -11.53 17.58 -2.44
CA ARG A 505 -10.37 18.48 -2.55
C ARG A 505 -10.67 19.86 -2.04
N LEU A 506 -11.86 20.39 -2.29
CA LEU A 506 -12.32 21.67 -1.72
C LEU A 506 -12.33 21.63 -0.18
N GLY A 507 -12.61 20.47 0.42
CA GLY A 507 -12.52 20.23 1.87
C GLY A 507 -11.08 20.05 2.40
N GLY A 508 -10.07 20.03 1.55
CA GLY A 508 -8.72 19.52 1.72
C GLY A 508 -7.96 19.82 3.02
N ARG A 509 -7.12 18.83 3.43
CA ARG A 509 -6.35 18.86 4.69
C ARG A 509 -5.06 19.70 4.63
N ASN A 510 -4.55 20.05 3.45
CA ASN A 510 -3.16 20.47 3.26
C ASN A 510 -2.90 21.99 3.13
N VAL A 511 -3.86 22.86 3.41
CA VAL A 511 -3.64 24.29 3.35
C VAL A 511 -3.33 24.85 4.74
N LYS A 512 -2.33 25.72 4.87
CA LYS A 512 -2.03 26.50 6.08
C LYS A 512 -3.25 27.35 6.43
N LYS A 513 -4.13 26.86 7.31
CA LYS A 513 -5.39 27.49 7.70
C LYS A 513 -5.36 27.92 9.14
N SER A 514 -6.08 29.00 9.46
CA SER A 514 -6.37 29.33 10.84
C SER A 514 -7.18 28.17 11.48
N TRP A 515 -7.02 27.95 12.77
CA TRP A 515 -7.75 26.89 13.49
C TRP A 515 -9.27 27.04 13.35
N LYS A 516 -9.79 28.30 13.26
CA LYS A 516 -11.21 28.59 13.03
C LYS A 516 -11.72 28.06 11.69
N MET A 517 -10.91 28.18 10.63
CA MET A 517 -11.26 27.68 9.30
C MET A 517 -11.26 26.14 9.26
N ARG A 518 -10.29 25.52 9.93
CA ARG A 518 -10.26 24.05 10.07
C ARG A 518 -11.53 23.53 10.76
N LEU A 519 -12.00 24.24 11.77
CA LEU A 519 -13.21 23.88 12.48
C LEU A 519 -14.45 24.02 11.58
N LYS A 520 -14.56 25.15 10.85
CA LYS A 520 -15.67 25.37 9.91
C LYS A 520 -15.73 24.30 8.82
N LEU A 521 -14.60 23.97 8.19
CA LEU A 521 -14.54 22.93 7.17
C LEU A 521 -14.84 21.54 7.73
N ARG A 522 -14.37 21.22 8.94
CA ARG A 522 -14.64 19.95 9.62
C ARG A 522 -16.13 19.71 9.85
N TYR A 523 -16.91 20.76 10.09
CA TYR A 523 -18.36 20.68 10.33
C TYR A 523 -19.21 21.05 9.11
N ALA A 524 -18.62 21.61 8.03
CA ALA A 524 -19.35 21.98 6.82
C ALA A 524 -20.02 20.76 6.14
N CYS A 525 -19.35 19.61 6.12
CA CYS A 525 -19.90 18.38 5.55
C CYS A 525 -21.14 17.89 6.31
N LEU A 526 -21.23 18.10 7.62
CA LEU A 526 -22.39 17.72 8.41
C LEU A 526 -23.61 18.62 8.15
N LEU A 527 -23.39 19.89 7.85
CA LEU A 527 -24.44 20.85 7.56
C LEU A 527 -25.03 20.67 6.14
N ALA A 528 -24.32 20.01 5.24
CA ALA A 528 -24.80 19.71 3.89
C ALA A 528 -25.55 18.35 3.84
N ALA A 529 -25.42 17.52 4.85
CA ALA A 529 -26.15 16.26 4.97
C ALA A 529 -27.58 16.40 5.55
N LYS A 530 -27.97 17.62 5.98
CA LYS A 530 -29.35 18.03 6.31
C LYS A 530 -29.98 18.71 5.10
#